data_dd1de8bb414708b5d3753737221d0584
#
_entry.id   dd1de8bb414708b5d3753737221d0584
#
_cell.length_a   1.000
_cell.length_b   1.000
_cell.length_c   1.000
_cell.angle_alpha   90.00
_cell.angle_beta   90.00
_cell.angle_gamma   90.00
#
_symmetry.space_group_name_H-M   'P 1'
#
loop_
_entity.id
_entity.type
_entity.pdbx_description
1 polymer ?
#
loop_
_entity_poly.entity_id
_entity_poly.type
_entity_poly.pdbx_seq_one_letter_code
_entity_poly.pdbx_strand_id
1 'polypeptide(L)'
;MRRVIVIVVFSLPLCGSWKALSQTVHSPVSAAYLGLGAYSNNHVDVFSFHPNQAALAKINAASAGIYGEKRFLLKELSLYNVTVALPTHSGNFGLDARYYGFADYNETQLGLAYGRSVGNKIDVGVQFNYYSVRIAGYGNASTVNFEIGTIFHLTDKLNAGLHAYNPVGGKLGKVEEEKLASLYSAGIGYEASEKVFLSAEIEKQEDEPINVNAGLQYKFLRQLLARAGVSTATSSMYLGIGFGWKSLRMDATASYHPQLGVTPGLLLIFAFNKKEQ
;
A
#
# COMPACT_ATOMS: atom_id res chain seq x y z
N MET A 1 -6.65 71.11 12.63
CA MET A 1 -5.96 70.28 11.67
C MET A 1 -6.26 68.81 12.03
N ARG A 2 -7.25 68.20 11.36
CA ARG A 2 -7.61 66.73 11.55
C ARG A 2 -6.81 65.96 10.53
N ARG A 3 -5.95 65.05 11.01
CA ARG A 3 -5.24 64.07 10.16
C ARG A 3 -6.17 62.89 9.89
N VAL A 4 -6.52 62.69 8.62
CA VAL A 4 -7.24 61.49 8.13
C VAL A 4 -6.18 60.45 7.83
N ILE A 5 -6.23 59.33 8.56
CA ILE A 5 -5.41 58.14 8.29
C ILE A 5 -6.23 57.27 7.32
N VAL A 6 -5.77 57.16 6.08
CA VAL A 6 -6.33 56.24 5.08
C VAL A 6 -5.61 54.90 5.26
N ILE A 7 -6.33 53.88 5.77
CA ILE A 7 -5.85 52.52 5.81
C ILE A 7 -6.21 51.86 4.48
N VAL A 8 -5.20 51.64 3.63
CA VAL A 8 -5.35 50.81 2.41
C VAL A 8 -5.22 49.35 2.79
N VAL A 9 -6.36 48.66 2.82
CA VAL A 9 -6.39 47.20 2.98
C VAL A 9 -6.06 46.56 1.62
N PHE A 10 -4.86 46.05 1.49
CA PHE A 10 -4.46 45.23 0.34
C PHE A 10 -5.04 43.83 0.51
N SER A 11 -6.15 43.54 -0.14
CA SER A 11 -6.68 42.19 -0.30
C SER A 11 -5.87 41.47 -1.39
N LEU A 12 -4.91 40.68 -0.99
CA LEU A 12 -4.29 39.68 -1.87
C LEU A 12 -5.32 38.59 -2.16
N PRO A 13 -5.65 38.31 -3.42
CA PRO A 13 -6.40 37.11 -3.76
C PRO A 13 -5.47 35.91 -3.56
N LEU A 14 -5.70 35.12 -2.51
CA LEU A 14 -5.17 33.78 -2.37
C LEU A 14 -5.91 32.87 -3.37
N CYS A 15 -5.60 32.99 -4.65
CA CYS A 15 -5.87 31.93 -5.62
C CYS A 15 -4.83 30.82 -5.41
N GLY A 16 -4.96 30.07 -4.33
CA GLY A 16 -4.34 28.76 -4.21
C GLY A 16 -5.10 27.82 -5.14
N SER A 17 -4.47 27.38 -6.22
CA SER A 17 -4.95 26.26 -7.01
C SER A 17 -4.98 25.02 -6.09
N TRP A 18 -6.16 24.66 -5.66
CA TRP A 18 -6.40 23.41 -4.95
C TRP A 18 -6.26 22.28 -5.98
N LYS A 19 -5.09 21.66 -6.03
CA LYS A 19 -4.91 20.42 -6.76
C LYS A 19 -5.65 19.36 -5.96
N ALA A 20 -6.75 18.85 -6.50
CA ALA A 20 -7.47 17.72 -5.92
C ALA A 20 -6.56 16.50 -5.99
N LEU A 21 -6.05 16.06 -4.85
CA LEU A 21 -5.26 14.84 -4.72
C LEU A 21 -6.21 13.64 -4.79
N SER A 22 -6.35 13.09 -5.97
CA SER A 22 -7.12 11.89 -6.22
C SER A 22 -6.18 10.70 -6.31
N GLN A 23 -5.90 10.02 -5.19
CA GLN A 23 -5.18 8.74 -5.18
C GLN A 23 -5.45 7.89 -3.94
N THR A 24 -6.71 7.77 -3.58
CA THR A 24 -7.08 7.06 -2.36
C THR A 24 -6.91 5.54 -2.47
N VAL A 25 -7.01 4.99 -3.69
CA VAL A 25 -6.80 3.55 -3.94
C VAL A 25 -5.35 3.12 -3.76
N HIS A 26 -4.41 4.02 -4.03
CA HIS A 26 -2.99 3.72 -3.81
C HIS A 26 -2.58 3.83 -2.34
N SER A 27 -3.37 4.50 -1.51
CA SER A 27 -3.11 4.53 -0.07
C SER A 27 -3.10 3.11 0.49
N PRO A 28 -2.06 2.75 1.25
CA PRO A 28 -1.91 1.39 1.72
C PRO A 28 -3.13 0.97 2.53
N VAL A 29 -3.61 -0.19 2.17
CA VAL A 29 -4.56 -1.00 2.91
C VAL A 29 -3.95 -1.23 4.28
N SER A 30 -4.41 -0.58 5.32
CA SER A 30 -3.79 -0.56 6.64
C SER A 30 -2.25 -0.56 6.53
N ALA A 31 -1.62 0.59 6.60
CA ALA A 31 -0.20 0.79 6.26
C ALA A 31 0.77 -0.11 7.04
N ALA A 32 0.40 -0.52 8.25
CA ALA A 32 1.15 -1.50 9.03
C ALA A 32 1.22 -2.88 8.39
N TYR A 33 0.20 -3.24 7.63
CA TYR A 33 0.14 -4.56 7.01
C TYR A 33 1.04 -4.62 5.78
N LEU A 34 1.03 -3.59 4.98
CA LEU A 34 1.67 -3.58 3.67
C LEU A 34 3.17 -3.32 3.74
N GLY A 35 3.60 -2.44 4.63
CA GLY A 35 5.03 -2.16 4.81
C GLY A 35 5.81 -3.33 5.43
N LEU A 36 5.16 -4.14 6.26
CA LEU A 36 5.87 -5.17 7.03
C LEU A 36 6.36 -6.35 6.19
N GLY A 37 5.55 -6.88 5.28
CA GLY A 37 5.88 -8.12 4.58
C GLY A 37 6.84 -7.98 3.41
N ALA A 38 6.93 -6.82 2.79
CA ALA A 38 7.66 -6.64 1.53
C ALA A 38 9.16 -6.93 1.63
N TYR A 39 9.78 -6.52 2.74
CA TYR A 39 11.22 -6.62 2.93
C TYR A 39 11.64 -7.83 3.79
N SER A 40 10.82 -8.88 3.82
CA SER A 40 11.07 -10.11 4.58
C SER A 40 11.38 -11.28 3.65
N ASN A 41 12.12 -12.27 4.15
CA ASN A 41 12.26 -13.58 3.52
C ASN A 41 11.23 -14.59 4.07
N ASN A 42 10.87 -14.47 5.36
CA ASN A 42 10.11 -15.48 6.10
C ASN A 42 8.68 -15.01 6.47
N HIS A 43 8.38 -13.71 6.29
CA HIS A 43 7.09 -13.13 6.66
C HIS A 43 6.30 -12.62 5.44
N VAL A 44 6.72 -13.02 4.24
CA VAL A 44 6.03 -12.73 2.99
C VAL A 44 4.69 -13.44 2.93
N ASP A 45 3.68 -12.72 2.49
CA ASP A 45 2.35 -13.25 2.14
C ASP A 45 1.84 -12.64 0.84
N VAL A 46 0.63 -13.03 0.44
CA VAL A 46 0.03 -12.62 -0.82
C VAL A 46 -0.17 -11.10 -0.97
N PHE A 47 -0.19 -10.34 0.13
CA PHE A 47 -0.28 -8.87 0.10
C PHE A 47 1.08 -8.18 0.08
N SER A 48 2.17 -8.89 0.31
CA SER A 48 3.51 -8.31 0.40
C SER A 48 4.01 -7.66 -0.89
N PHE A 49 3.45 -8.03 -2.05
CA PHE A 49 3.85 -7.43 -3.32
C PHE A 49 3.18 -6.07 -3.61
N HIS A 50 2.22 -5.62 -2.79
CA HIS A 50 1.60 -4.31 -2.99
C HIS A 50 2.56 -3.14 -2.76
N PRO A 51 3.36 -3.10 -1.67
CA PRO A 51 4.35 -2.06 -1.49
C PRO A 51 5.62 -2.27 -2.31
N ASN A 52 5.90 -3.52 -2.73
CA ASN A 52 7.07 -3.82 -3.57
C ASN A 52 6.86 -5.13 -4.33
N GLN A 53 6.71 -5.07 -5.64
CA GLN A 53 6.40 -6.21 -6.50
C GLN A 53 7.48 -7.29 -6.50
N ALA A 54 8.73 -6.93 -6.14
CA ALA A 54 9.82 -7.89 -6.01
C ALA A 54 9.54 -8.93 -4.90
N ALA A 55 8.69 -8.61 -3.91
CA ALA A 55 8.28 -9.57 -2.86
C ALA A 55 7.56 -10.80 -3.43
N LEU A 56 6.96 -10.72 -4.63
CA LEU A 56 6.40 -11.89 -5.33
C LEU A 56 7.42 -13.02 -5.48
N ALA A 57 8.70 -12.70 -5.70
CA ALA A 57 9.76 -13.67 -5.89
C ALA A 57 9.89 -14.69 -4.73
N LYS A 58 9.47 -14.31 -3.52
CA LYS A 58 9.54 -15.14 -2.30
C LYS A 58 8.25 -15.88 -1.98
N ILE A 59 7.19 -15.71 -2.74
CA ILE A 59 5.94 -16.44 -2.53
C ILE A 59 6.11 -17.87 -3.08
N ASN A 60 6.03 -18.86 -2.18
CA ASN A 60 6.32 -20.25 -2.50
C ASN A 60 5.06 -21.11 -2.72
N ALA A 61 3.88 -20.59 -2.40
CA ALA A 61 2.61 -21.30 -2.55
C ALA A 61 1.58 -20.42 -3.24
N ALA A 62 0.81 -21.03 -4.14
CA ALA A 62 -0.34 -20.34 -4.70
C ALA A 62 -1.26 -19.88 -3.56
N SER A 63 -1.65 -18.61 -3.57
CA SER A 63 -2.41 -18.02 -2.48
C SER A 63 -3.33 -16.93 -2.99
N ALA A 64 -4.45 -16.75 -2.28
CA ALA A 64 -5.38 -15.68 -2.51
C ALA A 64 -5.67 -14.94 -1.20
N GLY A 65 -5.95 -13.66 -1.29
CA GLY A 65 -6.28 -12.83 -0.15
C GLY A 65 -7.43 -11.88 -0.46
N ILE A 66 -8.22 -11.59 0.55
CA ILE A 66 -9.28 -10.59 0.52
C ILE A 66 -9.04 -9.68 1.72
N TYR A 67 -9.12 -8.38 1.49
CA TYR A 67 -9.06 -7.37 2.52
C TYR A 67 -10.23 -6.40 2.37
N GLY A 68 -10.76 -5.94 3.51
CA GLY A 68 -11.72 -4.85 3.56
C GLY A 68 -11.47 -3.96 4.76
N GLU A 69 -11.55 -2.64 4.56
CA GLU A 69 -11.52 -1.66 5.64
C GLU A 69 -12.64 -0.62 5.45
N LYS A 70 -13.10 -0.08 6.56
CA LYS A 70 -14.03 1.05 6.58
C LYS A 70 -13.34 2.24 7.25
N ARG A 71 -12.81 3.17 6.42
CA ARG A 71 -12.05 4.31 6.94
C ARG A 71 -12.92 5.19 7.79
N PHE A 72 -12.45 5.45 9.01
CA PHE A 72 -13.12 6.31 10.00
C PHE A 72 -14.56 5.90 10.28
N LEU A 73 -14.89 4.60 10.11
CA LEU A 73 -16.24 4.03 10.23
C LEU A 73 -17.26 4.57 9.21
N LEU A 74 -16.82 5.30 8.18
CA LEU A 74 -17.66 5.83 7.11
C LEU A 74 -17.76 4.82 5.96
N LYS A 75 -18.99 4.44 5.58
CA LYS A 75 -19.22 3.47 4.50
C LYS A 75 -18.80 4.00 3.12
N GLU A 76 -18.84 5.32 2.95
CA GLU A 76 -18.44 6.04 1.74
C GLU A 76 -16.93 5.96 1.50
N LEU A 77 -16.16 5.70 2.55
CA LEU A 77 -14.70 5.56 2.52
C LEU A 77 -14.26 4.10 2.69
N SER A 78 -15.06 3.16 2.19
CA SER A 78 -14.72 1.74 2.23
C SER A 78 -13.70 1.39 1.15
N LEU A 79 -12.70 0.58 1.53
CA LEU A 79 -11.72 0.01 0.62
C LEU A 79 -11.87 -1.52 0.64
N TYR A 80 -11.86 -2.12 -0.54
CA TYR A 80 -11.83 -3.56 -0.73
C TYR A 80 -10.66 -3.92 -1.65
N ASN A 81 -10.00 -5.02 -1.34
CA ASN A 81 -8.92 -5.55 -2.14
C ASN A 81 -9.04 -7.08 -2.25
N VAL A 82 -8.82 -7.58 -3.45
CA VAL A 82 -8.66 -9.01 -3.74
C VAL A 82 -7.34 -9.19 -4.43
N THR A 83 -6.53 -10.14 -3.95
CA THR A 83 -5.20 -10.40 -4.49
C THR A 83 -4.94 -11.88 -4.64
N VAL A 84 -4.19 -12.26 -5.68
CA VAL A 84 -3.80 -13.64 -5.95
C VAL A 84 -2.33 -13.67 -6.31
N ALA A 85 -1.61 -14.66 -5.80
CA ALA A 85 -0.23 -14.93 -6.19
C ALA A 85 -0.09 -16.38 -6.67
N LEU A 86 0.55 -16.55 -7.81
CA LEU A 86 0.74 -17.83 -8.50
C LEU A 86 2.24 -18.04 -8.74
N PRO A 87 2.91 -18.84 -7.91
CA PRO A 87 4.32 -19.19 -8.13
C PRO A 87 4.47 -20.11 -9.35
N THR A 88 5.52 -19.83 -10.14
CA THR A 88 5.92 -20.67 -11.29
C THR A 88 7.44 -20.91 -11.27
N HIS A 89 7.93 -21.82 -12.10
CA HIS A 89 9.38 -22.09 -12.21
C HIS A 89 10.19 -20.90 -12.75
N SER A 90 9.56 -20.03 -13.55
CA SER A 90 10.27 -18.92 -14.21
C SER A 90 10.15 -17.59 -13.46
N GLY A 91 9.38 -17.55 -12.37
CA GLY A 91 9.03 -16.38 -11.57
C GLY A 91 7.56 -16.45 -11.17
N ASN A 92 7.09 -15.50 -10.39
CA ASN A 92 5.77 -15.53 -9.78
C ASN A 92 4.88 -14.44 -10.36
N PHE A 93 3.61 -14.78 -10.61
CA PHE A 93 2.60 -13.82 -11.07
C PHE A 93 1.72 -13.38 -9.91
N GLY A 94 1.30 -12.12 -9.95
CA GLY A 94 0.34 -11.52 -9.03
C GLY A 94 -0.82 -10.89 -9.77
N LEU A 95 -2.02 -11.02 -9.24
CA LEU A 95 -3.21 -10.29 -9.65
C LEU A 95 -3.70 -9.47 -8.47
N ASP A 96 -4.07 -8.23 -8.70
CA ASP A 96 -4.56 -7.29 -7.71
C ASP A 96 -5.79 -6.56 -8.23
N ALA A 97 -6.85 -6.52 -7.44
CA ALA A 97 -8.06 -5.77 -7.73
C ALA A 97 -8.45 -4.97 -6.50
N ARG A 98 -8.47 -3.65 -6.61
CA ARG A 98 -8.83 -2.71 -5.54
C ARG A 98 -10.05 -1.91 -5.94
N TYR A 99 -10.91 -1.67 -4.98
CA TYR A 99 -12.06 -0.79 -5.09
C TYR A 99 -12.13 0.10 -3.86
N TYR A 100 -12.26 1.40 -4.08
CA TYR A 100 -12.45 2.38 -3.02
C TYR A 100 -13.65 3.26 -3.32
N GLY A 101 -14.41 3.63 -2.28
CA GLY A 101 -15.49 4.59 -2.37
C GLY A 101 -16.88 3.97 -2.36
N PHE A 102 -17.83 4.62 -3.04
CA PHE A 102 -19.25 4.29 -3.06
C PHE A 102 -19.89 4.57 -4.43
N ALA A 103 -21.22 4.47 -4.54
CA ALA A 103 -21.90 4.56 -5.84
C ALA A 103 -21.67 5.87 -6.61
N ASP A 104 -21.55 7.00 -5.90
CA ASP A 104 -21.41 8.32 -6.53
C ASP A 104 -19.95 8.72 -6.79
N TYR A 105 -19.00 8.15 -6.04
CA TYR A 105 -17.59 8.30 -6.25
C TYR A 105 -16.86 6.99 -5.98
N ASN A 106 -16.19 6.46 -6.98
CA ASN A 106 -15.34 5.29 -6.77
C ASN A 106 -14.09 5.30 -7.63
N GLU A 107 -13.09 4.64 -7.09
CA GLU A 107 -11.82 4.37 -7.74
C GLU A 107 -11.65 2.85 -7.85
N THR A 108 -11.17 2.38 -8.99
CA THR A 108 -10.88 0.97 -9.21
C THR A 108 -9.49 0.83 -9.81
N GLN A 109 -8.71 -0.10 -9.27
CA GLN A 109 -7.41 -0.47 -9.83
C GLN A 109 -7.38 -1.98 -10.07
N LEU A 110 -6.92 -2.38 -11.27
CA LEU A 110 -6.64 -3.77 -11.62
C LEU A 110 -5.17 -3.88 -11.99
N GLY A 111 -4.43 -4.73 -11.27
CA GLY A 111 -2.99 -4.91 -11.42
C GLY A 111 -2.63 -6.33 -11.88
N LEU A 112 -1.68 -6.43 -12.79
CA LEU A 112 -1.00 -7.66 -13.17
C LEU A 112 0.48 -7.51 -12.86
N ALA A 113 0.97 -8.30 -11.93
CA ALA A 113 2.32 -8.25 -11.43
C ALA A 113 3.13 -9.50 -11.82
N TYR A 114 4.42 -9.31 -11.95
CA TYR A 114 5.40 -10.38 -12.12
C TYR A 114 6.62 -10.08 -11.27
N GLY A 115 7.13 -11.10 -10.56
CA GLY A 115 8.33 -10.99 -9.74
C GLY A 115 9.20 -12.23 -9.81
N ARG A 116 10.51 -12.05 -9.80
CA ARG A 116 11.47 -13.16 -9.81
C ARG A 116 12.77 -12.82 -9.09
N SER A 117 13.47 -13.85 -8.61
CA SER A 117 14.84 -13.71 -8.11
C SER A 117 15.84 -13.69 -9.28
N VAL A 118 16.80 -12.78 -9.19
CA VAL A 118 17.94 -12.66 -10.10
C VAL A 118 19.19 -13.02 -9.29
N GLY A 119 19.61 -14.27 -9.38
CA GLY A 119 20.62 -14.85 -8.51
C GLY A 119 20.10 -14.97 -7.05
N ASN A 120 21.00 -14.91 -6.09
CA ASN A 120 20.70 -15.15 -4.67
C ASN A 120 20.55 -13.86 -3.84
N LYS A 121 20.82 -12.70 -4.44
CA LYS A 121 20.93 -11.44 -3.70
C LYS A 121 19.92 -10.37 -4.13
N ILE A 122 19.23 -10.57 -5.23
CA ILE A 122 18.36 -9.54 -5.80
C ILE A 122 17.04 -10.19 -6.25
N ASP A 123 15.95 -9.62 -5.81
CA ASP A 123 14.62 -9.86 -6.37
C ASP A 123 14.17 -8.64 -7.15
N VAL A 124 13.48 -8.85 -8.27
CA VAL A 124 12.92 -7.79 -9.10
C VAL A 124 11.46 -8.06 -9.37
N GLY A 125 10.69 -7.01 -9.53
CA GLY A 125 9.27 -7.13 -9.85
C GLY A 125 8.75 -5.94 -10.62
N VAL A 126 7.72 -6.16 -11.42
CA VAL A 126 6.99 -5.14 -12.17
C VAL A 126 5.50 -5.39 -12.03
N GLN A 127 4.69 -4.34 -12.13
CA GLN A 127 3.24 -4.45 -12.19
C GLN A 127 2.69 -3.45 -13.20
N PHE A 128 1.72 -3.88 -13.99
CA PHE A 128 0.93 -3.02 -14.85
C PHE A 128 -0.45 -2.85 -14.24
N ASN A 129 -0.91 -1.60 -14.18
CA ASN A 129 -2.19 -1.24 -13.57
C ASN A 129 -3.09 -0.56 -14.59
N TYR A 130 -4.34 -0.97 -14.62
CA TYR A 130 -5.44 -0.18 -15.14
C TYR A 130 -6.11 0.51 -13.97
N TYR A 131 -6.16 1.85 -13.99
CA TYR A 131 -6.78 2.69 -12.97
C TYR A 131 -7.96 3.45 -13.57
N SER A 132 -9.06 3.51 -12.86
CA SER A 132 -10.28 4.20 -13.27
C SER A 132 -10.91 4.92 -12.08
N VAL A 133 -11.34 6.15 -12.31
CA VAL A 133 -12.15 6.98 -11.39
C VAL A 133 -13.51 7.22 -12.02
N ARG A 134 -14.56 7.06 -11.25
CA ARG A 134 -15.94 7.37 -11.63
C ARG A 134 -16.54 8.36 -10.65
N ILE A 135 -17.15 9.43 -11.19
CA ILE A 135 -17.89 10.43 -10.43
C ILE A 135 -19.30 10.53 -11.04
N ALA A 136 -20.34 10.24 -10.24
CA ALA A 136 -21.73 10.31 -10.71
C ALA A 136 -22.07 11.72 -11.22
N GLY A 137 -22.68 11.80 -12.40
CA GLY A 137 -23.00 13.08 -13.05
C GLY A 137 -21.82 13.76 -13.78
N TYR A 138 -20.58 13.36 -13.54
CA TYR A 138 -19.39 13.93 -14.21
C TYR A 138 -18.70 12.95 -15.18
N GLY A 139 -18.97 11.65 -15.06
CA GLY A 139 -18.43 10.64 -15.95
C GLY A 139 -17.33 9.78 -15.32
N ASN A 140 -16.46 9.24 -16.18
CA ASN A 140 -15.35 8.40 -15.77
C ASN A 140 -14.06 8.80 -16.51
N ALA A 141 -12.94 8.65 -15.82
CA ALA A 141 -11.60 8.79 -16.38
C ALA A 141 -10.79 7.53 -16.08
N SER A 142 -9.89 7.15 -16.97
CA SER A 142 -9.03 5.99 -16.76
C SER A 142 -7.65 6.20 -17.35
N THR A 143 -6.68 5.50 -16.79
CA THR A 143 -5.29 5.49 -17.26
C THR A 143 -4.63 4.14 -17.02
N VAL A 144 -3.50 3.94 -17.66
CA VAL A 144 -2.62 2.78 -17.42
C VAL A 144 -1.31 3.33 -16.85
N ASN A 145 -0.82 2.69 -15.81
CA ASN A 145 0.48 2.99 -15.24
C ASN A 145 1.23 1.69 -14.93
N PHE A 146 2.49 1.82 -14.53
CA PHE A 146 3.27 0.68 -14.10
C PHE A 146 4.03 0.99 -12.81
N GLU A 147 4.43 -0.09 -12.16
CA GLU A 147 5.25 -0.09 -10.95
C GLU A 147 6.48 -0.96 -11.17
N ILE A 148 7.57 -0.61 -10.52
CA ILE A 148 8.80 -1.39 -10.52
C ILE A 148 9.33 -1.47 -9.10
N GLY A 149 9.75 -2.66 -8.68
CA GLY A 149 10.31 -2.91 -7.37
C GLY A 149 11.59 -3.73 -7.44
N THR A 150 12.47 -3.50 -6.48
CA THR A 150 13.67 -4.31 -6.26
C THR A 150 13.87 -4.56 -4.78
N ILE A 151 14.35 -5.76 -4.42
CA ILE A 151 14.75 -6.11 -3.05
C ILE A 151 16.16 -6.69 -3.11
N PHE A 152 17.03 -6.17 -2.24
CA PHE A 152 18.42 -6.60 -2.07
C PHE A 152 18.53 -7.38 -0.77
N HIS A 153 19.02 -8.61 -0.84
CA HIS A 153 19.32 -9.45 0.31
C HIS A 153 20.73 -9.13 0.80
N LEU A 154 20.85 -8.18 1.74
CA LEU A 154 22.12 -7.70 2.25
C LEU A 154 22.79 -8.74 3.16
N THR A 155 21.98 -9.40 3.98
CA THR A 155 22.36 -10.55 4.80
C THR A 155 21.16 -11.53 4.87
N ASP A 156 21.34 -12.67 5.53
CA ASP A 156 20.24 -13.62 5.77
C ASP A 156 19.08 -13.02 6.59
N LYS A 157 19.33 -11.92 7.30
CA LYS A 157 18.35 -11.26 8.19
C LYS A 157 17.99 -9.84 7.77
N LEU A 158 18.73 -9.22 6.86
CA LEU A 158 18.56 -7.83 6.49
C LEU A 158 18.33 -7.70 4.99
N ASN A 159 17.19 -7.17 4.63
CA ASN A 159 16.83 -6.81 3.27
C ASN A 159 16.64 -5.30 3.13
N ALA A 160 16.95 -4.76 1.98
CA ALA A 160 16.64 -3.40 1.58
C ALA A 160 15.90 -3.43 0.26
N GLY A 161 15.02 -2.47 0.01
CA GLY A 161 14.27 -2.42 -1.24
C GLY A 161 13.99 -1.01 -1.71
N LEU A 162 13.78 -0.90 -3.01
CA LEU A 162 13.37 0.31 -3.70
C LEU A 162 12.12 0.01 -4.50
N HIS A 163 11.20 0.97 -4.55
CA HIS A 163 9.97 0.86 -5.32
C HIS A 163 9.65 2.21 -5.97
N ALA A 164 9.10 2.17 -7.18
CA ALA A 164 8.58 3.32 -7.89
C ALA A 164 7.20 2.98 -8.48
N TYR A 165 6.19 3.75 -8.10
CA TYR A 165 4.85 3.72 -8.68
C TYR A 165 4.72 4.86 -9.68
N ASN A 166 4.17 4.57 -10.86
CA ASN A 166 3.91 5.53 -11.93
C ASN A 166 5.09 6.46 -12.26
N PRO A 167 6.32 5.96 -12.47
CA PRO A 167 7.51 6.80 -12.62
C PRO A 167 7.50 7.69 -13.88
N VAL A 168 6.59 7.45 -14.81
CA VAL A 168 6.45 8.25 -16.06
C VAL A 168 5.31 9.27 -16.01
N GLY A 169 4.57 9.36 -14.91
CA GLY A 169 3.51 10.36 -14.73
C GLY A 169 2.35 10.20 -15.72
N GLY A 170 1.63 9.06 -15.67
CA GLY A 170 0.46 8.81 -16.53
C GLY A 170 -0.60 9.90 -16.37
N LYS A 171 -1.21 10.34 -17.48
CA LYS A 171 -2.30 11.33 -17.48
C LYS A 171 -3.64 10.64 -17.23
N LEU A 172 -4.49 11.24 -16.40
CA LEU A 172 -5.83 10.78 -16.13
C LEU A 172 -6.83 11.62 -16.97
N GLY A 173 -7.52 10.96 -17.92
CA GLY A 173 -8.53 11.62 -18.75
C GLY A 173 -7.99 12.35 -19.98
N LYS A 174 -8.94 12.94 -20.77
CA LYS A 174 -8.65 13.59 -22.06
C LYS A 174 -8.70 15.12 -22.01
N VAL A 175 -9.28 15.72 -21.00
CA VAL A 175 -9.73 17.13 -21.04
C VAL A 175 -8.94 18.05 -20.12
N GLU A 176 -8.39 17.57 -19.02
CA GLU A 176 -7.49 18.37 -18.17
C GLU A 176 -6.27 17.56 -17.77
N GLU A 177 -5.13 18.23 -17.55
CA GLU A 177 -3.84 17.60 -17.27
C GLU A 177 -3.75 17.05 -15.84
N GLU A 178 -4.79 16.37 -15.34
CA GLU A 178 -4.67 15.63 -14.10
C GLU A 178 -3.69 14.47 -14.33
N LYS A 179 -2.61 14.50 -13.59
CA LYS A 179 -1.61 13.43 -13.58
C LYS A 179 -1.85 12.53 -12.38
N LEU A 180 -1.71 11.24 -12.63
CA LEU A 180 -1.57 10.29 -11.55
C LEU A 180 -0.21 10.54 -10.90
N ALA A 181 -0.16 10.84 -9.59
CA ALA A 181 1.08 11.18 -8.92
C ALA A 181 2.07 10.01 -8.93
N SER A 182 3.35 10.32 -9.01
CA SER A 182 4.43 9.37 -8.87
C SER A 182 4.76 9.19 -7.39
N LEU A 183 5.03 7.94 -6.96
CA LEU A 183 5.48 7.62 -5.61
C LEU A 183 6.77 6.83 -5.68
N TYR A 184 7.73 7.20 -4.85
CA TYR A 184 9.00 6.52 -4.68
C TYR A 184 9.16 6.09 -3.24
N SER A 185 9.55 4.84 -3.00
CA SER A 185 9.84 4.37 -1.67
C SER A 185 11.18 3.64 -1.57
N ALA A 186 11.77 3.73 -0.39
CA ALA A 186 12.95 2.99 0.00
C ALA A 186 12.73 2.42 1.40
N GLY A 187 12.91 1.12 1.56
CA GLY A 187 12.64 0.43 2.81
C GLY A 187 13.70 -0.57 3.19
N ILE A 188 13.69 -0.92 4.46
CA ILE A 188 14.51 -1.97 5.06
C ILE A 188 13.65 -2.90 5.90
N GLY A 189 14.04 -4.17 5.95
CA GLY A 189 13.43 -5.17 6.82
C GLY A 189 14.49 -5.98 7.55
N TYR A 190 14.32 -6.16 8.85
CA TYR A 190 15.25 -6.90 9.70
C TYR A 190 14.52 -8.03 10.43
N GLU A 191 14.93 -9.26 10.15
CA GLU A 191 14.48 -10.47 10.82
C GLU A 191 15.32 -10.72 12.07
N ALA A 192 14.96 -10.09 13.20
CA ALA A 192 15.67 -10.23 14.45
C ALA A 192 15.69 -11.70 14.92
N SER A 193 14.60 -12.42 14.67
CA SER A 193 14.45 -13.87 14.89
C SER A 193 13.33 -14.42 14.02
N GLU A 194 13.09 -15.74 14.04
CA GLU A 194 11.93 -16.39 13.38
C GLU A 194 10.58 -15.83 13.85
N LYS A 195 10.55 -15.21 15.04
CA LYS A 195 9.34 -14.65 15.65
C LYS A 195 9.21 -13.14 15.50
N VAL A 196 10.32 -12.42 15.34
CA VAL A 196 10.37 -10.95 15.38
C VAL A 196 10.85 -10.42 14.05
N PHE A 197 10.04 -9.62 13.41
CA PHE A 197 10.37 -8.88 12.18
C PHE A 197 10.10 -7.39 12.37
N LEU A 198 11.06 -6.57 11.97
CA LEU A 198 11.02 -5.12 12.00
C LEU A 198 11.15 -4.59 10.56
N SER A 199 10.40 -3.55 10.23
CA SER A 199 10.57 -2.84 8.96
C SER A 199 10.46 -1.35 9.14
N ALA A 200 11.14 -0.61 8.26
CA ALA A 200 10.99 0.83 8.11
C ALA A 200 11.05 1.19 6.63
N GLU A 201 10.26 2.18 6.24
CA GLU A 201 10.17 2.64 4.86
C GLU A 201 10.03 4.16 4.83
N ILE A 202 10.70 4.79 3.88
CA ILE A 202 10.53 6.19 3.54
C ILE A 202 9.83 6.26 2.20
N GLU A 203 8.76 7.03 2.15
CA GLU A 203 7.97 7.28 0.94
C GLU A 203 8.00 8.76 0.57
N LYS A 204 8.11 9.05 -0.70
CA LYS A 204 7.97 10.37 -1.28
C LYS A 204 6.99 10.29 -2.44
N GLN A 205 5.80 10.84 -2.24
CA GLN A 205 4.84 11.10 -3.29
C GLN A 205 5.06 12.52 -3.84
N GLU A 206 4.84 12.70 -5.15
CA GLU A 206 4.87 14.01 -5.79
C GLU A 206 3.92 14.97 -5.05
N ASP A 207 4.38 16.20 -4.80
CA ASP A 207 3.64 17.25 -4.07
C ASP A 207 3.31 16.99 -2.58
N GLU A 208 3.60 15.80 -2.03
CA GLU A 208 3.37 15.47 -0.62
C GLU A 208 4.66 15.53 0.21
N PRO A 209 4.59 15.78 1.52
CA PRO A 209 5.75 15.66 2.41
C PRO A 209 6.27 14.22 2.45
N ILE A 210 7.52 14.06 2.86
CA ILE A 210 8.10 12.72 3.07
C ILE A 210 7.32 12.02 4.19
N ASN A 211 6.91 10.79 3.92
CA ASN A 211 6.32 9.88 4.89
C ASN A 211 7.33 8.84 5.37
N VAL A 212 7.31 8.54 6.65
CA VAL A 212 8.08 7.45 7.24
C VAL A 212 7.11 6.45 7.88
N ASN A 213 7.16 5.23 7.41
CA ASN A 213 6.43 4.10 7.96
C ASN A 213 7.39 3.23 8.75
N ALA A 214 6.99 2.77 9.94
CA ALA A 214 7.74 1.77 10.69
C ALA A 214 6.79 0.73 11.26
N GLY A 215 7.24 -0.52 11.31
CA GLY A 215 6.41 -1.62 11.74
C GLY A 215 7.17 -2.74 12.43
N LEU A 216 6.43 -3.45 13.29
CA LEU A 216 6.85 -4.61 14.04
C LEU A 216 5.85 -5.74 13.85
N GLN A 217 6.33 -6.95 13.57
CA GLN A 217 5.53 -8.18 13.65
C GLN A 217 6.14 -9.11 14.68
N TYR A 218 5.28 -9.68 15.52
CA TYR A 218 5.65 -10.69 16.52
C TYR A 218 4.75 -11.93 16.41
N LYS A 219 5.37 -13.10 16.26
CA LYS A 219 4.69 -14.40 16.27
C LYS A 219 4.75 -14.99 17.67
N PHE A 220 3.66 -14.92 18.41
CA PHE A 220 3.54 -15.53 19.74
C PHE A 220 3.57 -17.07 19.67
N LEU A 221 2.80 -17.60 18.71
CA LEU A 221 2.66 -19.01 18.42
C LEU A 221 2.75 -19.22 16.91
N ARG A 222 2.82 -20.47 16.46
CA ARG A 222 2.74 -20.79 15.02
C ARG A 222 1.49 -20.23 14.37
N GLN A 223 0.38 -20.19 15.12
CA GLN A 223 -0.94 -19.75 14.65
C GLN A 223 -1.26 -18.28 14.98
N LEU A 224 -0.58 -17.69 15.96
CA LEU A 224 -0.94 -16.36 16.47
C LEU A 224 0.18 -15.37 16.26
N LEU A 225 -0.15 -14.28 15.60
CA LEU A 225 0.77 -13.15 15.40
C LEU A 225 0.11 -11.82 15.77
N ALA A 226 0.93 -10.86 16.14
CA ALA A 226 0.51 -9.46 16.28
C ALA A 226 1.41 -8.57 15.44
N ARG A 227 0.86 -7.43 15.05
CA ARG A 227 1.52 -6.37 14.30
C ARG A 227 1.23 -5.03 14.92
N ALA A 228 2.20 -4.16 14.87
CA ALA A 228 2.07 -2.76 15.23
C ALA A 228 2.89 -1.91 14.26
N GLY A 229 2.47 -0.68 14.03
CA GLY A 229 3.22 0.23 13.18
C GLY A 229 2.74 1.67 13.33
N VAL A 230 3.52 2.56 12.74
CA VAL A 230 3.27 4.01 12.73
C VAL A 230 3.54 4.56 11.35
N SER A 231 2.83 5.64 10.99
CA SER A 231 3.06 6.42 9.79
C SER A 231 3.08 7.90 10.15
N THR A 232 4.10 8.62 9.68
CA THR A 232 4.29 10.03 10.02
C THR A 232 3.37 10.97 9.24
N ALA A 233 3.12 10.69 7.94
CA ALA A 233 2.29 11.58 7.12
C ALA A 233 0.85 11.69 7.63
N THR A 234 0.30 10.60 8.12
CA THR A 234 -1.05 10.55 8.67
C THR A 234 -1.06 10.63 10.20
N SER A 235 0.11 10.68 10.85
CA SER A 235 0.25 10.58 12.32
C SER A 235 -0.54 9.40 12.90
N SER A 236 -0.64 8.32 12.12
CA SER A 236 -1.48 7.17 12.44
C SER A 236 -0.70 6.06 13.10
N MET A 237 -1.36 5.35 14.00
CA MET A 237 -0.88 4.11 14.60
C MET A 237 -1.71 2.95 14.05
N TYR A 238 -1.07 1.79 13.90
CA TYR A 238 -1.71 0.58 13.40
C TYR A 238 -1.49 -0.56 14.35
N LEU A 239 -2.52 -1.37 14.52
CA LEU A 239 -2.47 -2.60 15.29
C LEU A 239 -3.16 -3.70 14.49
N GLY A 240 -2.67 -4.92 14.60
CA GLY A 240 -3.29 -6.08 13.98
C GLY A 240 -3.01 -7.35 14.77
N ILE A 241 -3.98 -8.26 14.79
CA ILE A 241 -3.86 -9.60 15.35
C ILE A 241 -4.26 -10.57 14.26
N GLY A 242 -3.41 -11.55 13.99
CA GLY A 242 -3.63 -12.58 12.98
C GLY A 242 -3.67 -13.98 13.59
N PHE A 243 -4.64 -14.76 13.16
CA PHE A 243 -4.77 -16.16 13.51
C PHE A 243 -4.74 -17.05 12.26
N GLY A 244 -3.81 -17.98 12.22
CA GLY A 244 -3.63 -18.95 11.15
C GLY A 244 -4.10 -20.34 11.56
N TRP A 245 -4.95 -20.97 10.75
CA TRP A 245 -5.38 -22.34 10.92
C TRP A 245 -5.27 -23.10 9.60
N LYS A 246 -4.37 -24.07 9.55
CA LYS A 246 -4.06 -24.82 8.32
C LYS A 246 -3.70 -23.87 7.17
N SER A 247 -4.49 -23.89 6.10
CA SER A 247 -4.31 -23.04 4.92
C SER A 247 -4.97 -21.66 5.01
N LEU A 248 -5.74 -21.40 6.05
CA LEU A 248 -6.45 -20.13 6.25
C LEU A 248 -5.73 -19.27 7.29
N ARG A 249 -5.59 -17.98 7.03
CA ARG A 249 -5.21 -16.96 8.01
C ARG A 249 -6.24 -15.84 7.98
N MET A 250 -6.64 -15.40 9.16
CA MET A 250 -7.54 -14.27 9.36
C MET A 250 -6.85 -13.26 10.28
N ASP A 251 -6.76 -12.00 9.82
CA ASP A 251 -6.20 -10.92 10.59
C ASP A 251 -7.27 -9.83 10.80
N ALA A 252 -7.47 -9.42 12.04
CA ALA A 252 -8.22 -8.22 12.39
C ALA A 252 -7.24 -7.07 12.56
N THR A 253 -7.49 -5.95 11.92
CA THR A 253 -6.62 -4.76 11.94
C THR A 253 -7.41 -3.54 12.36
N ALA A 254 -6.73 -2.59 12.97
CA ALA A 254 -7.28 -1.27 13.24
C ALA A 254 -6.18 -0.23 13.08
N SER A 255 -6.47 0.88 12.42
CA SER A 255 -5.64 2.07 12.46
C SER A 255 -6.36 3.19 13.22
N TYR A 256 -5.59 4.04 13.86
CA TYR A 256 -6.08 5.19 14.60
C TYR A 256 -5.42 6.47 14.06
N HIS A 257 -6.25 7.41 13.63
CA HIS A 257 -5.84 8.74 13.24
C HIS A 257 -6.30 9.74 14.30
N PRO A 258 -5.44 10.63 14.83
CA PRO A 258 -5.78 11.51 15.97
C PRO A 258 -7.01 12.39 15.76
N GLN A 259 -7.27 12.83 14.53
CA GLN A 259 -8.38 13.72 14.21
C GLN A 259 -9.60 13.01 13.60
N LEU A 260 -9.38 11.92 12.87
CA LEU A 260 -10.41 11.25 12.09
C LEU A 260 -10.95 9.97 12.74
N GLY A 261 -10.26 9.45 13.75
CA GLY A 261 -10.69 8.30 14.53
C GLY A 261 -10.18 6.96 14.01
N VAL A 262 -10.96 5.91 14.23
CA VAL A 262 -10.55 4.51 14.01
C VAL A 262 -10.98 4.02 12.64
N THR A 263 -10.10 3.27 11.99
CA THR A 263 -10.37 2.52 10.76
C THR A 263 -10.22 1.02 11.04
N PRO A 264 -11.31 0.28 11.24
CA PRO A 264 -11.26 -1.17 11.33
C PRO A 264 -11.06 -1.81 9.97
N GLY A 265 -10.33 -2.94 9.94
CA GLY A 265 -10.12 -3.75 8.76
C GLY A 265 -10.11 -5.24 9.08
N LEU A 266 -10.44 -6.05 8.09
CA LEU A 266 -10.41 -7.50 8.15
C LEU A 266 -9.70 -8.04 6.92
N LEU A 267 -8.85 -9.04 7.15
CA LEU A 267 -8.09 -9.69 6.11
C LEU A 267 -8.23 -11.21 6.23
N LEU A 268 -8.41 -11.84 5.08
CA LEU A 268 -8.41 -13.30 4.94
C LEU A 268 -7.37 -13.69 3.89
N ILE A 269 -6.54 -14.67 4.21
CA ILE A 269 -5.58 -15.27 3.28
C ILE A 269 -5.82 -16.77 3.23
N PHE A 270 -5.88 -17.30 2.03
CA PHE A 270 -5.95 -18.73 1.77
C PHE A 270 -4.75 -19.17 0.93
N ALA A 271 -3.98 -20.14 1.44
CA ALA A 271 -2.85 -20.73 0.73
C ALA A 271 -3.28 -22.10 0.15
N PHE A 272 -3.21 -22.24 -1.17
CA PHE A 272 -3.49 -23.50 -1.86
C PHE A 272 -2.29 -24.43 -1.70
N ASN A 273 -2.53 -25.71 -1.43
CA ASN A 273 -1.48 -26.76 -1.36
C ASN A 273 -0.31 -26.46 -0.40
N LYS A 274 -0.56 -25.84 0.73
CA LYS A 274 0.43 -25.79 1.81
C LYS A 274 0.58 -27.22 2.35
N LYS A 275 1.70 -27.91 1.99
CA LYS A 275 2.07 -29.18 2.63
C LYS A 275 2.19 -28.91 4.12
N GLU A 276 1.44 -29.64 4.93
CA GLU A 276 1.61 -29.61 6.38
C GLU A 276 3.05 -30.05 6.70
N GLN A 277 3.86 -29.15 7.23
CA GLN A 277 5.18 -29.43 7.82
C GLN A 277 5.03 -29.57 9.33
#